data_48af91aa8d90b9a64f75d7c9efd12726
#
_entry.id   48af91aa8d90b9a64f75d7c9efd12726
#
_cell.length_a   1.000
_cell.length_b   1.000
_cell.length_c   1.000
_cell.angle_alpha   90.00
_cell.angle_beta   90.00
_cell.angle_gamma   90.00
#
_symmetry.space_group_name_H-M   'P 1'
#
loop_
_entity.id
_entity.type
_entity.pdbx_description
1 polymer ?
#
loop_
_entity_poly.entity_id
_entity_poly.type
_entity_poly.pdbx_seq_one_letter_code
_entity_poly.pdbx_strand_id
1 'polypeptide(L)'
;MKNVLLIEDDMLISNLVKFRLKKDGYEVTIVEDGQAGIEAIDTLSPDLIITDVMMPFRNGLEIINHAKMVNPKVPVIVLSSLGEEENTVLEAFTIGASDFIPKPFKPNELSFRVKKWLKYAS
;
A
#
# COMPACT_ATOMS: atom_id res chain seq x y z
N MET A 1 -5.95 15.97 7.45
CA MET A 1 -5.41 15.42 6.20
C MET A 1 -5.16 13.93 6.35
N LYS A 2 -5.61 13.13 5.40
CA LYS A 2 -5.43 11.68 5.49
C LYS A 2 -3.98 11.30 5.21
N ASN A 3 -3.48 10.33 5.98
CA ASN A 3 -2.12 9.83 5.86
C ASN A 3 -2.07 8.52 5.10
N VAL A 4 -1.28 8.47 4.04
CA VAL A 4 -1.05 7.27 3.27
C VAL A 4 0.38 6.79 3.53
N LEU A 5 0.52 5.53 3.92
CA LEU A 5 1.83 4.90 4.07
C LEU A 5 2.12 4.10 2.80
N LEU A 6 3.22 4.42 2.14
CA LEU A 6 3.68 3.70 0.96
C LEU A 6 4.93 2.90 1.30
N ILE A 7 4.89 1.61 1.06
CA ILE A 7 6.01 0.70 1.28
C ILE A 7 6.48 0.21 -0.09
N GLU A 8 7.58 0.78 -0.58
CA GLU A 8 8.06 0.53 -1.94
C GLU A 8 9.56 0.84 -2.01
N ASP A 9 10.33 -0.07 -2.57
CA ASP A 9 11.79 0.10 -2.73
C ASP A 9 12.19 0.75 -4.05
N ASP A 10 11.31 0.80 -5.04
CA ASP A 10 11.58 1.46 -6.32
C ASP A 10 11.28 2.96 -6.22
N MET A 11 12.34 3.78 -6.29
CA MET A 11 12.20 5.23 -6.13
C MET A 11 11.37 5.89 -7.22
N LEU A 12 11.39 5.37 -8.44
CA LEU A 12 10.58 5.93 -9.52
C LEU A 12 9.09 5.77 -9.21
N ILE A 13 8.72 4.61 -8.72
CA ILE A 13 7.34 4.34 -8.33
C ILE A 13 6.95 5.16 -7.11
N SER A 14 7.82 5.21 -6.10
CA SER A 14 7.55 6.01 -4.89
C SER A 14 7.32 7.48 -5.23
N ASN A 15 8.16 8.03 -6.10
CA ASN A 15 8.02 9.44 -6.48
C ASN A 15 6.74 9.70 -7.26
N LEU A 16 6.36 8.79 -8.16
CA LEU A 16 5.13 8.90 -8.92
C LEU A 16 3.91 8.88 -7.99
N VAL A 17 3.88 7.93 -7.07
CA VAL A 17 2.78 7.80 -6.11
C VAL A 17 2.70 9.03 -5.22
N LYS A 18 3.83 9.44 -4.65
CA LYS A 18 3.88 10.60 -3.76
C LYS A 18 3.41 11.86 -4.45
N PHE A 19 3.92 12.11 -5.67
CA PHE A 19 3.55 13.30 -6.42
C PHE A 19 2.04 13.36 -6.64
N ARG A 20 1.45 12.26 -7.09
CA ARG A 20 0.02 12.23 -7.38
C ARG A 20 -0.83 12.36 -6.13
N LEU A 21 -0.51 11.62 -5.07
CA LEU A 21 -1.33 11.63 -3.87
C LEU A 21 -1.21 12.94 -3.10
N LYS A 22 -0.05 13.59 -3.11
CA LYS A 22 0.09 14.92 -2.53
C LYS A 22 -0.76 15.93 -3.29
N LYS A 23 -0.78 15.83 -4.62
CA LYS A 23 -1.64 16.70 -5.45
C LYS A 23 -3.11 16.49 -5.10
N ASP A 24 -3.51 15.28 -4.75
CA ASP A 24 -4.88 14.97 -4.36
C ASP A 24 -5.21 15.40 -2.91
N GLY A 25 -4.23 15.91 -2.16
CA GLY A 25 -4.46 16.43 -0.82
C GLY A 25 -4.11 15.49 0.31
N TYR A 26 -3.40 14.39 0.04
CA TYR A 26 -3.00 13.45 1.08
C TYR A 26 -1.57 13.68 1.55
N GLU A 27 -1.31 13.32 2.80
CA GLU A 27 0.06 13.18 3.28
C GLU A 27 0.56 11.79 2.93
N VAL A 28 1.81 11.69 2.45
CA VAL A 28 2.39 10.42 2.05
C VAL A 28 3.71 10.21 2.78
N THR A 29 3.81 9.11 3.49
CA THR A 29 5.06 8.66 4.10
C THR A 29 5.56 7.46 3.31
N ILE A 30 6.82 7.50 2.90
CA ILE A 30 7.43 6.43 2.11
C ILE A 30 8.47 5.72 2.97
N VAL A 31 8.40 4.39 2.99
CA VAL A 31 9.46 3.54 3.55
C VAL A 31 9.88 2.53 2.48
N GLU A 32 11.12 2.05 2.55
CA GLU A 32 11.72 1.32 1.45
C GLU A 32 11.71 -0.20 1.61
N ASP A 33 11.41 -0.71 2.79
CA ASP A 33 11.40 -2.14 3.02
C ASP A 33 10.31 -2.55 4.01
N GLY A 34 10.09 -3.86 4.09
CA GLY A 34 9.03 -4.40 4.91
C GLY A 34 9.21 -4.17 6.40
N GLN A 35 10.46 -4.19 6.90
CA GLN A 35 10.69 -3.97 8.33
C GLN A 35 10.34 -2.53 8.70
N ALA A 36 10.79 -1.56 7.91
CA ALA A 36 10.43 -0.17 8.10
C ALA A 36 8.91 0.03 7.97
N GLY A 37 8.26 -0.74 7.10
CA GLY A 37 6.82 -0.74 6.96
C GLY A 37 6.09 -1.16 8.22
N ILE A 38 6.53 -2.25 8.83
CA ILE A 38 5.96 -2.74 10.10
C ILE A 38 6.07 -1.65 11.18
N GLU A 39 7.26 -1.07 11.31
CA GLU A 39 7.50 -0.02 12.30
C GLU A 39 6.63 1.21 12.04
N ALA A 40 6.47 1.60 10.79
CA ALA A 40 5.65 2.74 10.41
C ALA A 40 4.16 2.50 10.71
N ILE A 41 3.67 1.29 10.49
CA ILE A 41 2.29 0.94 10.82
C ILE A 41 2.04 1.15 12.31
N ASP A 42 2.97 0.72 13.15
CA ASP A 42 2.84 0.81 14.59
C ASP A 42 2.90 2.26 15.09
N THR A 43 3.74 3.09 14.47
CA THR A 43 4.01 4.44 14.98
C THR A 43 3.14 5.52 14.34
N LEU A 44 2.73 5.35 13.07
CA LEU A 44 2.05 6.40 12.32
C LEU A 44 0.53 6.24 12.25
N SER A 45 0.01 5.05 12.50
CA SER A 45 -1.42 4.77 12.38
C SER A 45 -1.99 5.29 11.05
N PRO A 46 -1.49 4.82 9.91
CA PRO A 46 -1.91 5.37 8.63
C PRO A 46 -3.39 5.11 8.34
N ASP A 47 -3.99 5.99 7.55
CA ASP A 47 -5.39 5.85 7.12
C ASP A 47 -5.54 4.86 5.97
N LEU A 48 -4.46 4.66 5.20
CA LEU A 48 -4.41 3.72 4.09
C LEU A 48 -2.97 3.29 3.87
N ILE A 49 -2.78 2.04 3.49
CA ILE A 49 -1.45 1.48 3.23
C ILE A 49 -1.39 1.03 1.78
N ILE A 50 -0.30 1.39 1.09
CA ILE A 50 0.02 0.86 -0.24
C ILE A 50 1.33 0.12 -0.10
N THR A 51 1.37 -1.14 -0.47
CA THR A 51 2.57 -1.94 -0.35
C THR A 51 2.82 -2.79 -1.58
N ASP A 52 4.09 -2.93 -1.94
CA ASP A 52 4.50 -3.92 -2.92
C ASP A 52 4.38 -5.32 -2.29
N VAL A 53 4.17 -6.33 -3.11
CA VAL A 53 4.10 -7.71 -2.65
C VAL A 53 5.49 -8.25 -2.36
N MET A 54 6.44 -7.99 -3.26
CA MET A 54 7.81 -8.53 -3.15
C MET A 54 8.77 -7.44 -2.71
N MET A 55 9.29 -7.55 -1.50
CA MET A 55 10.23 -6.60 -0.93
C MET A 55 11.29 -7.31 -0.08
N PRO A 56 12.46 -6.66 0.10
CA PRO A 56 13.46 -7.18 1.04
C PRO A 56 12.94 -7.22 2.48
N PHE A 57 13.43 -8.17 3.24
CA PHE A 57 13.22 -8.38 4.68
C PHE A 57 11.83 -8.90 5.04
N ARG A 58 10.78 -8.14 4.71
CA ARG A 58 9.39 -8.54 4.96
C ARG A 58 8.59 -8.38 3.69
N ASN A 59 7.91 -9.44 3.25
CA ASN A 59 7.10 -9.36 2.04
C ASN A 59 5.74 -8.70 2.33
N GLY A 60 5.01 -8.38 1.26
CA GLY A 60 3.73 -7.70 1.37
C GLY A 60 2.67 -8.49 2.14
N LEU A 61 2.74 -9.82 2.13
CA LEU A 61 1.80 -10.65 2.88
C LEU A 61 1.95 -10.45 4.39
N GLU A 62 3.18 -10.35 4.86
CA GLU A 62 3.45 -10.07 6.27
C GLU A 62 2.96 -8.66 6.65
N ILE A 63 3.14 -7.69 5.76
CA ILE A 63 2.67 -6.32 5.95
C ILE A 63 1.15 -6.30 6.12
N ILE A 64 0.43 -6.98 5.23
CA ILE A 64 -1.03 -7.02 5.28
C ILE A 64 -1.49 -7.64 6.59
N ASN A 65 -0.90 -8.77 6.95
CA ASN A 65 -1.26 -9.47 8.18
C ASN A 65 -1.06 -8.58 9.42
N HIS A 66 0.11 -7.94 9.50
CA HIS A 66 0.43 -7.04 10.61
C HIS A 66 -0.53 -5.84 10.66
N ALA A 67 -0.79 -5.22 9.52
CA ALA A 67 -1.69 -4.07 9.45
C ALA A 67 -3.09 -4.42 9.94
N LYS A 68 -3.60 -5.58 9.55
CA LYS A 68 -4.94 -6.02 9.95
C LYS A 68 -5.01 -6.42 11.41
N MET A 69 -3.91 -6.86 11.99
CA MET A 69 -3.84 -7.13 13.43
C MET A 69 -3.88 -5.83 14.24
N VAL A 70 -3.17 -4.81 13.77
CA VAL A 70 -3.10 -3.51 14.47
C VAL A 70 -4.39 -2.72 14.28
N ASN A 71 -4.92 -2.69 13.06
CA ASN A 71 -6.16 -1.98 12.74
C ASN A 71 -6.94 -2.74 11.66
N PRO A 72 -7.93 -3.55 12.05
CA PRO A 72 -8.70 -4.34 11.07
C PRO A 72 -9.41 -3.52 10.01
N LYS A 73 -9.62 -2.23 10.23
CA LYS A 73 -10.36 -1.36 9.31
C LYS A 73 -9.48 -0.65 8.31
N VAL A 74 -8.14 -0.69 8.48
CA VAL A 74 -7.27 0.03 7.57
C VAL A 74 -7.27 -0.64 6.18
N PRO A 75 -7.55 0.11 5.10
CA PRO A 75 -7.47 -0.46 3.77
C PRO A 75 -6.01 -0.63 3.34
N VAL A 76 -5.71 -1.75 2.70
CA VAL A 76 -4.39 -2.06 2.17
C VAL A 76 -4.50 -2.33 0.68
N ILE A 77 -3.83 -1.53 -0.13
CA ILE A 77 -3.75 -1.69 -1.58
C ILE A 77 -2.40 -2.31 -1.91
N VAL A 78 -2.41 -3.38 -2.68
CA VAL A 78 -1.21 -4.11 -3.07
C VAL A 78 -0.78 -3.69 -4.47
N LEU A 79 0.50 -3.37 -4.64
CA LEU A 79 1.11 -3.15 -5.95
C LEU A 79 1.71 -4.47 -6.43
N SER A 80 1.39 -4.88 -7.65
CA SER A 80 1.81 -6.16 -8.19
C SER A 80 2.46 -6.00 -9.56
N SER A 81 3.64 -6.55 -9.74
CA SER A 81 4.35 -6.51 -11.02
C SER A 81 3.89 -7.63 -11.94
N LEU A 82 4.06 -7.41 -13.25
CA LEU A 82 3.85 -8.48 -14.22
C LEU A 82 4.81 -9.63 -13.93
N GLY A 83 4.30 -10.85 -13.94
CA GLY A 83 5.10 -12.03 -13.67
C GLY A 83 5.08 -12.48 -12.22
N GLU A 84 4.46 -11.73 -11.32
CA GLU A 84 4.23 -12.21 -9.97
C GLU A 84 3.20 -13.33 -9.99
N GLU A 85 3.37 -14.28 -9.09
CA GLU A 85 2.50 -15.45 -9.07
C GLU A 85 1.08 -15.06 -8.70
N GLU A 86 0.14 -15.57 -9.48
CA GLU A 86 -1.29 -15.36 -9.23
C GLU A 86 -1.68 -15.81 -7.83
N ASN A 87 -1.08 -16.90 -7.33
CA ASN A 87 -1.35 -17.40 -5.99
C ASN A 87 -1.00 -16.38 -4.90
N THR A 88 0.05 -15.61 -5.09
CA THR A 88 0.46 -14.58 -4.13
C THR A 88 -0.59 -13.48 -4.02
N VAL A 89 -1.14 -13.07 -5.16
CA VAL A 89 -2.20 -12.06 -5.19
C VAL A 89 -3.46 -12.58 -4.49
N LEU A 90 -3.85 -13.82 -4.79
CA LEU A 90 -5.01 -14.45 -4.15
C LEU A 90 -4.81 -14.58 -2.64
N GLU A 91 -3.61 -14.95 -2.22
CA GLU A 91 -3.29 -15.06 -0.80
C GLU A 91 -3.38 -13.69 -0.12
N ALA A 92 -2.91 -12.63 -0.78
CA ALA A 92 -3.00 -11.27 -0.26
C ALA A 92 -4.46 -10.89 0.01
N PHE A 93 -5.37 -11.19 -0.91
CA PHE A 93 -6.79 -10.93 -0.69
C PHE A 93 -7.36 -11.77 0.44
N THR A 94 -6.95 -13.02 0.53
CA THR A 94 -7.42 -13.93 1.58
C THR A 94 -7.08 -13.41 2.98
N ILE A 95 -5.91 -12.81 3.15
CA ILE A 95 -5.48 -12.30 4.46
C ILE A 95 -5.88 -10.85 4.70
N GLY A 96 -6.57 -10.21 3.76
CA GLY A 96 -7.18 -8.93 4.04
C GLY A 96 -6.83 -7.74 3.14
N ALA A 97 -6.12 -7.96 2.03
CA ALA A 97 -5.88 -6.87 1.09
C ALA A 97 -7.22 -6.34 0.55
N SER A 98 -7.34 -5.04 0.47
CA SER A 98 -8.58 -4.39 0.02
C SER A 98 -8.66 -4.30 -1.49
N ASP A 99 -7.51 -4.15 -2.15
CA ASP A 99 -7.45 -3.93 -3.59
C ASP A 99 -6.04 -4.24 -4.08
N PHE A 100 -5.87 -4.34 -5.41
CA PHE A 100 -4.54 -4.41 -5.98
C PHE A 100 -4.46 -3.58 -7.25
N ILE A 101 -3.25 -3.09 -7.55
CA ILE A 101 -2.99 -2.30 -8.74
C ILE A 101 -1.80 -2.92 -9.46
N PRO A 102 -1.98 -3.41 -10.69
CA PRO A 102 -0.87 -3.99 -11.44
C PRO A 102 0.11 -2.90 -11.90
N LYS A 103 1.40 -3.19 -11.85
CA LYS A 103 2.44 -2.33 -12.39
C LYS A 103 2.72 -2.71 -13.85
N PRO A 104 2.95 -1.78 -14.74
CA PRO A 104 2.86 -0.33 -14.56
C PRO A 104 1.40 0.15 -14.48
N PHE A 105 1.17 1.20 -13.72
CA PHE A 105 -0.17 1.76 -13.55
C PHE A 105 -0.20 3.23 -13.96
N LYS A 106 -1.40 3.71 -14.26
CA LYS A 106 -1.61 5.12 -14.56
C LYS A 106 -1.90 5.89 -13.28
N PRO A 107 -1.38 7.12 -13.13
CA PRO A 107 -1.66 7.93 -11.94
C PRO A 107 -3.14 8.11 -11.65
N ASN A 108 -3.99 8.23 -12.67
CA ASN A 108 -5.42 8.37 -12.49
C ASN A 108 -6.06 7.13 -11.86
N GLU A 109 -5.59 5.94 -12.23
CA GLU A 109 -6.07 4.68 -11.65
C GLU A 109 -5.72 4.61 -10.17
N LEU A 110 -4.48 4.94 -9.83
CA LEU A 110 -4.04 4.99 -8.44
C LEU A 110 -4.90 5.95 -7.63
N SER A 111 -5.06 7.17 -8.13
CA SER A 111 -5.83 8.21 -7.48
C SER A 111 -7.27 7.76 -7.23
N PHE A 112 -7.90 7.17 -8.23
CA PHE A 112 -9.28 6.67 -8.13
C PHE A 112 -9.42 5.63 -7.02
N ARG A 113 -8.51 4.66 -6.98
CA ARG A 113 -8.60 3.58 -5.98
C ARG A 113 -8.32 4.08 -4.57
N VAL A 114 -7.36 4.97 -4.41
CA VAL A 114 -7.07 5.56 -3.10
C VAL A 114 -8.27 6.34 -2.59
N LYS A 115 -8.87 7.17 -3.42
CA LYS A 115 -10.07 7.94 -3.05
C LYS A 115 -11.22 7.03 -2.67
N LYS A 116 -11.44 5.96 -3.44
CA LYS A 116 -12.50 5.00 -3.15
C LYS A 116 -12.36 4.42 -1.76
N TRP A 117 -11.18 3.93 -1.42
CA TRP A 117 -10.97 3.25 -0.14
C TRP A 117 -10.94 4.21 1.04
N LEU A 118 -10.41 5.40 0.87
CA LEU A 118 -10.42 6.41 1.93
C LEU A 118 -11.83 6.92 2.20
N LYS A 119 -12.65 7.05 1.17
CA LYS A 119 -14.04 7.47 1.32
C LYS A 119 -14.85 6.46 2.14
N TYR A 120 -14.66 5.17 1.90
CA TYR A 120 -15.42 4.14 2.57
C TYR A 120 -14.85 3.73 3.92
N ALA A 121 -13.58 4.01 4.16
CA ALA A 121 -12.90 3.66 5.41
C ALA A 121 -13.07 4.70 6.51
N SER A 122 -13.52 5.89 6.17
CA SER A 122 -13.65 7.00 7.13
C SER A 122 -14.93 6.96 7.95
#